data_9a68497c752cc99e452103b86799be79
#
_entry.id   9a68497c752cc99e452103b86799be79
#
_cell.length_a   1.000
_cell.length_b   1.000
_cell.length_c   1.000
_cell.angle_alpha   90.00
_cell.angle_beta   90.00
_cell.angle_gamma   90.00
#
_symmetry.space_group_name_H-M   'P 1'
#
loop_
_entity.id
_entity.type
_entity.pdbx_description
1 polymer ?
#
loop_
_entity_poly.entity_id
_entity_poly.type
_entity_poly.pdbx_seq_one_letter_code
_entity_poly.pdbx_strand_id
1 'polypeptide(L)'
;MQTRKLGYTDLHVSVVGLGAWAMGGSGWKFSWGAQDDEDSIRTIHRALELGVNWIDTAAVYGLGHSEEVVGCALKELGSRRRPIIATKCGRRWDETGTPYANLHPDSIRAEIDDSLRRLGVDVIDLYQMHWPQPEEMIEDAWGVMADGVKAGKIRYIGVCNYNVAQMKRLQPIHPIASLQPPYSMLVRGVEDELLGFCAANDIGVVCYSPMQKGILTDKFTREWVERLPKDDHRAQFDERFKEPQLSKNLELVEMLKPIAHRSGHTVAQLAIAWVLRRPEVTSAIVGARKPSQIEETVAAGDWNLSPEEIAQIEQLLAGR
;
A
#
# COMPACT_ATOMS: atom_id res chain seq x y z
N MET A 1 12.05 14.72 3.13
CA MET A 1 11.10 13.61 3.40
C MET A 1 11.26 13.15 4.84
N GLN A 2 10.22 13.22 5.65
CA GLN A 2 10.20 12.72 7.03
C GLN A 2 10.22 11.19 7.05
N THR A 3 10.75 10.62 8.13
CA THR A 3 10.70 9.17 8.39
C THR A 3 10.09 8.89 9.76
N ARG A 4 9.42 7.74 9.89
CA ARG A 4 8.87 7.23 11.15
C ARG A 4 9.38 5.81 11.39
N LYS A 5 9.59 5.46 12.64
CA LYS A 5 9.98 4.09 13.01
C LYS A 5 8.80 3.13 12.78
N LEU A 6 9.05 1.98 12.18
CA LEU A 6 8.02 0.97 11.92
C LEU A 6 7.86 0.05 13.15
N GLY A 7 6.91 0.37 14.01
CA GLY A 7 6.64 -0.40 15.21
C GLY A 7 7.89 -0.66 16.07
N TYR A 8 8.04 -1.87 16.58
CA TYR A 8 9.18 -2.27 17.41
C TYR A 8 10.51 -2.43 16.64
N THR A 9 10.48 -2.38 15.30
CA THR A 9 11.65 -2.69 14.44
C THR A 9 12.72 -1.59 14.44
N ASP A 10 13.86 -1.83 13.81
CA ASP A 10 14.89 -0.82 13.52
C ASP A 10 14.67 -0.12 12.16
N LEU A 11 13.57 -0.43 11.47
CA LEU A 11 13.26 0.18 10.19
C LEU A 11 12.69 1.59 10.37
N HIS A 12 13.32 2.58 9.77
CA HIS A 12 12.83 3.94 9.65
C HIS A 12 12.33 4.15 8.22
N VAL A 13 11.02 4.11 8.01
CA VAL A 13 10.39 4.26 6.70
C VAL A 13 9.96 5.70 6.45
N SER A 14 10.11 6.18 5.20
CA SER A 14 9.56 7.48 4.80
C SER A 14 8.04 7.50 4.98
N VAL A 15 7.48 8.63 5.40
CA VAL A 15 6.04 8.76 5.64
C VAL A 15 5.20 8.56 4.37
N VAL A 16 5.81 8.68 3.18
CA VAL A 16 5.25 8.24 1.90
C VAL A 16 6.08 7.07 1.40
N GLY A 17 5.45 5.93 1.13
CA GLY A 17 6.03 4.75 0.53
C GLY A 17 5.54 4.55 -0.91
N LEU A 18 6.35 3.95 -1.77
CA LEU A 18 5.97 3.66 -3.15
C LEU A 18 5.22 2.31 -3.23
N GLY A 19 3.97 2.34 -3.68
CA GLY A 19 3.17 1.15 -3.96
C GLY A 19 3.30 0.70 -5.41
N ALA A 20 3.68 -0.56 -5.61
CA ALA A 20 3.96 -1.14 -6.91
C ALA A 20 2.78 -1.94 -7.53
N TRP A 21 1.55 -1.79 -7.03
CA TRP A 21 0.37 -2.50 -7.57
C TRP A 21 0.22 -2.32 -9.08
N ALA A 22 0.28 -1.07 -9.58
CA ALA A 22 0.10 -0.78 -10.99
C ALA A 22 1.26 -1.29 -11.87
N MET A 23 2.42 -1.54 -11.28
CA MET A 23 3.61 -2.09 -11.96
C MET A 23 3.44 -3.56 -12.33
N GLY A 24 2.40 -4.24 -11.82
CA GLY A 24 2.01 -5.58 -12.26
C GLY A 24 1.44 -5.62 -13.68
N GLY A 25 1.16 -4.48 -14.30
CA GLY A 25 0.70 -4.39 -15.68
C GLY A 25 -0.69 -4.99 -15.92
N SER A 26 -0.95 -5.40 -17.17
CA SER A 26 -2.20 -6.03 -17.62
C SER A 26 -2.15 -7.57 -17.49
N GLY A 27 -3.25 -8.23 -17.84
CA GLY A 27 -3.30 -9.70 -17.94
C GLY A 27 -3.64 -10.43 -16.64
N TRP A 28 -4.05 -9.74 -15.59
CA TRP A 28 -4.54 -10.31 -14.34
C TRP A 28 -5.80 -9.63 -13.83
N LYS A 29 -6.59 -10.31 -13.01
CA LYS A 29 -7.95 -9.93 -12.61
C LYS A 29 -8.07 -8.51 -11.99
N PHE A 30 -7.05 -8.02 -11.31
CA PHE A 30 -7.08 -6.73 -10.59
C PHE A 30 -6.22 -5.65 -11.26
N SER A 31 -5.93 -5.82 -12.55
CA SER A 31 -5.16 -4.87 -13.37
C SER A 31 -5.83 -3.49 -13.47
N TRP A 32 -5.00 -2.47 -13.62
CA TRP A 32 -5.40 -1.13 -14.04
C TRP A 32 -4.97 -0.82 -15.48
N GLY A 33 -4.93 -1.87 -16.32
CA GLY A 33 -4.49 -1.79 -17.71
C GLY A 33 -2.97 -1.91 -17.88
N ALA A 34 -2.52 -1.75 -19.12
CA ALA A 34 -1.11 -1.89 -19.48
C ALA A 34 -0.23 -0.88 -18.75
N GLN A 35 0.96 -1.32 -18.36
CA GLN A 35 2.01 -0.51 -17.72
C GLN A 35 3.33 -0.82 -18.42
N ASP A 36 4.09 0.22 -18.69
CA ASP A 36 5.44 0.14 -19.24
C ASP A 36 6.45 -0.08 -18.11
N ASP A 37 7.31 -1.10 -18.27
CA ASP A 37 8.29 -1.47 -17.25
C ASP A 37 9.40 -0.43 -17.09
N GLU A 38 9.82 0.21 -18.18
CA GLU A 38 10.80 1.30 -18.10
C GLU A 38 10.23 2.51 -17.38
N ASP A 39 8.94 2.86 -17.61
CA ASP A 39 8.25 3.90 -16.84
C ASP A 39 8.19 3.53 -15.36
N SER A 40 7.96 2.25 -15.04
CA SER A 40 7.92 1.74 -13.68
C SER A 40 9.29 1.84 -13.00
N ILE A 41 10.36 1.41 -13.67
CA ILE A 41 11.75 1.47 -13.17
C ILE A 41 12.15 2.95 -12.96
N ARG A 42 11.89 3.84 -13.93
CA ARG A 42 12.14 5.28 -13.78
C ARG A 42 11.36 5.87 -12.61
N THR A 43 10.12 5.42 -12.38
CA THR A 43 9.30 5.88 -11.25
C THR A 43 9.90 5.44 -9.91
N ILE A 44 10.40 4.21 -9.82
CA ILE A 44 11.09 3.70 -8.63
C ILE A 44 12.34 4.55 -8.35
N HIS A 45 13.21 4.74 -9.36
CA HIS A 45 14.43 5.54 -9.19
C HIS A 45 14.10 6.97 -8.78
N ARG A 46 13.09 7.58 -9.42
CA ARG A 46 12.66 8.94 -9.09
C ARG A 46 12.11 9.06 -7.67
N ALA A 47 11.35 8.08 -7.21
CA ALA A 47 10.87 8.04 -5.82
C ALA A 47 12.04 8.05 -4.83
N LEU A 48 13.06 7.23 -5.07
CA LEU A 48 14.26 7.16 -4.23
C LEU A 48 15.06 8.47 -4.23
N GLU A 49 15.20 9.12 -5.37
CA GLU A 49 15.82 10.46 -5.48
C GLU A 49 15.09 11.51 -4.66
N LEU A 50 13.77 11.42 -4.56
CA LEU A 50 12.91 12.31 -3.78
C LEU A 50 12.89 11.98 -2.28
N GLY A 51 13.63 10.95 -1.85
CA GLY A 51 13.79 10.55 -0.46
C GLY A 51 12.76 9.54 0.04
N VAL A 52 11.93 8.95 -0.83
CA VAL A 52 11.19 7.72 -0.52
C VAL A 52 12.22 6.61 -0.31
N ASN A 53 12.16 5.89 0.80
CA ASN A 53 13.17 4.90 1.14
C ASN A 53 12.64 3.47 1.25
N TRP A 54 11.37 3.23 0.88
CA TRP A 54 10.78 1.92 0.90
C TRP A 54 9.75 1.71 -0.22
N ILE A 55 9.61 0.44 -0.65
CA ILE A 55 8.74 0.01 -1.74
C ILE A 55 7.84 -1.12 -1.23
N ASP A 56 6.54 -1.04 -1.49
CA ASP A 56 5.55 -2.07 -1.21
C ASP A 56 5.10 -2.74 -2.51
N THR A 57 5.36 -4.03 -2.62
CA THR A 57 4.91 -4.90 -3.71
C THR A 57 4.18 -6.13 -3.19
N ALA A 58 3.83 -7.09 -4.03
CA ALA A 58 3.30 -8.40 -3.66
C ALA A 58 3.49 -9.40 -4.81
N ALA A 59 3.64 -10.69 -4.45
CA ALA A 59 3.74 -11.76 -5.42
C ALA A 59 2.55 -11.82 -6.39
N VAL A 60 1.33 -11.55 -5.91
CA VAL A 60 0.12 -11.60 -6.74
C VAL A 60 0.00 -10.43 -7.73
N TYR A 61 0.74 -9.32 -7.56
CA TYR A 61 0.66 -8.18 -8.47
C TYR A 61 1.27 -8.52 -9.82
N GLY A 62 0.39 -8.63 -10.84
CA GLY A 62 0.81 -9.09 -12.16
C GLY A 62 1.38 -10.51 -12.14
N LEU A 63 0.96 -11.35 -11.17
CA LEU A 63 1.34 -12.77 -11.07
C LEU A 63 2.87 -12.98 -10.98
N GLY A 64 3.53 -12.12 -10.19
CA GLY A 64 4.98 -12.09 -9.99
C GLY A 64 5.68 -10.93 -10.69
N HIS A 65 5.09 -10.38 -11.74
CA HIS A 65 5.72 -9.37 -12.59
C HIS A 65 6.13 -8.09 -11.82
N SER A 66 5.30 -7.62 -10.89
CA SER A 66 5.64 -6.44 -10.08
C SER A 66 6.91 -6.64 -9.24
N GLU A 67 7.12 -7.84 -8.67
CA GLU A 67 8.37 -8.15 -7.95
C GLU A 67 9.57 -8.21 -8.91
N GLU A 68 9.40 -8.71 -10.13
CA GLU A 68 10.45 -8.74 -11.16
C GLU A 68 10.86 -7.33 -11.60
N VAL A 69 9.88 -6.44 -11.85
CA VAL A 69 10.14 -5.02 -12.17
C VAL A 69 10.88 -4.30 -11.04
N VAL A 70 10.46 -4.52 -9.79
CA VAL A 70 11.18 -4.00 -8.61
C VAL A 70 12.60 -4.57 -8.58
N GLY A 71 12.79 -5.88 -8.80
CA GLY A 71 14.09 -6.54 -8.88
C GLY A 71 15.00 -5.94 -9.94
N CYS A 72 14.48 -5.64 -11.14
CA CYS A 72 15.21 -4.96 -12.20
C CYS A 72 15.67 -3.56 -11.75
N ALA A 73 14.78 -2.77 -11.15
CA ALA A 73 15.12 -1.46 -10.62
C ALA A 73 16.21 -1.53 -9.54
N LEU A 74 16.15 -2.50 -8.62
CA LEU A 74 17.16 -2.72 -7.60
C LEU A 74 18.53 -3.09 -8.20
N LYS A 75 18.55 -3.91 -9.24
CA LYS A 75 19.78 -4.29 -9.96
C LYS A 75 20.44 -3.09 -10.62
N GLU A 76 19.67 -2.18 -11.21
CA GLU A 76 20.19 -0.94 -11.83
C GLU A 76 20.74 0.06 -10.80
N LEU A 77 20.26 0.04 -9.54
CA LEU A 77 20.84 0.85 -8.46
C LEU A 77 22.28 0.44 -8.14
N GLY A 78 22.66 -0.81 -8.36
CA GLY A 78 24.00 -1.32 -8.11
C GLY A 78 24.43 -1.15 -6.65
N SER A 79 25.56 -0.47 -6.41
CA SER A 79 26.14 -0.25 -5.06
C SER A 79 25.45 0.87 -4.25
N ARG A 80 24.44 1.55 -4.81
CA ARG A 80 23.68 2.57 -4.09
C ARG A 80 22.90 1.93 -2.93
N ARG A 81 22.59 2.72 -1.90
CA ARG A 81 21.79 2.24 -0.78
C ARG A 81 20.46 1.67 -1.26
N ARG A 82 20.26 0.38 -1.04
CA ARG A 82 19.01 -0.33 -1.37
C ARG A 82 17.86 0.21 -0.51
N PRO A 83 16.67 0.46 -1.08
CA PRO A 83 15.47 0.77 -0.30
C PRO A 83 15.04 -0.43 0.56
N ILE A 84 14.23 -0.16 1.57
CA ILE A 84 13.51 -1.18 2.33
C ILE A 84 12.47 -1.81 1.41
N ILE A 85 12.44 -3.14 1.30
CA ILE A 85 11.51 -3.89 0.45
C ILE A 85 10.47 -4.59 1.30
N ALA A 86 9.21 -4.24 1.05
CA ALA A 86 8.05 -4.95 1.59
C ALA A 86 7.36 -5.74 0.46
N THR A 87 7.10 -7.03 0.70
CA THR A 87 6.27 -7.86 -0.19
C THR A 87 5.33 -8.76 0.61
N LYS A 88 4.50 -9.57 -0.08
CA LYS A 88 3.39 -10.27 0.56
C LYS A 88 3.21 -11.68 0.04
N CYS A 89 2.70 -12.58 0.90
CA CYS A 89 2.34 -13.97 0.60
C CYS A 89 0.85 -14.27 0.84
N GLY A 90 0.48 -15.53 0.59
CA GLY A 90 -0.86 -16.06 0.88
C GLY A 90 -1.87 -15.80 -0.24
N ARG A 91 -1.41 -15.29 -1.39
CA ARG A 91 -2.20 -15.15 -2.61
C ARG A 91 -1.45 -15.79 -3.78
N ARG A 92 -1.89 -17.00 -4.13
CA ARG A 92 -1.40 -17.75 -5.30
C ARG A 92 -2.31 -17.52 -6.49
N TRP A 93 -1.93 -18.03 -7.63
CA TRP A 93 -2.75 -18.05 -8.85
C TRP A 93 -2.65 -19.43 -9.52
N ASP A 94 -3.70 -19.79 -10.22
CA ASP A 94 -3.77 -21.02 -11.01
C ASP A 94 -3.20 -20.85 -12.43
N GLU A 95 -3.27 -21.89 -13.24
CA GLU A 95 -2.77 -21.89 -14.62
C GLU A 95 -3.49 -20.87 -15.53
N THR A 96 -4.70 -20.42 -15.14
CA THR A 96 -5.46 -19.38 -15.85
C THR A 96 -5.08 -17.97 -15.42
N GLY A 97 -4.20 -17.82 -14.42
CA GLY A 97 -3.88 -16.54 -13.80
C GLY A 97 -4.93 -16.04 -12.80
N THR A 98 -5.87 -16.91 -12.37
CA THR A 98 -6.89 -16.53 -11.39
C THR A 98 -6.33 -16.61 -9.97
N PRO A 99 -6.31 -15.48 -9.22
CA PRO A 99 -5.81 -15.46 -7.85
C PRO A 99 -6.73 -16.22 -6.88
N TYR A 100 -6.10 -16.99 -5.97
CA TYR A 100 -6.79 -17.67 -4.86
C TYR A 100 -6.01 -17.54 -3.55
N ALA A 101 -6.69 -17.75 -2.43
CA ALA A 101 -6.08 -17.72 -1.10
C ALA A 101 -5.40 -19.06 -0.79
N ASN A 102 -4.17 -19.01 -0.26
CA ASN A 102 -3.46 -20.20 0.21
C ASN A 102 -2.48 -19.84 1.32
N LEU A 103 -2.78 -20.27 2.55
CA LEU A 103 -1.90 -20.11 3.71
C LEU A 103 -1.28 -21.44 4.16
N HIS A 104 -1.33 -22.48 3.31
CA HIS A 104 -0.69 -23.75 3.65
C HIS A 104 0.83 -23.57 3.89
N PRO A 105 1.40 -24.15 4.94
CA PRO A 105 2.82 -23.99 5.31
C PRO A 105 3.80 -24.17 4.15
N ASP A 106 3.60 -25.20 3.32
CA ASP A 106 4.50 -25.47 2.17
C ASP A 106 4.37 -24.41 1.10
N SER A 107 3.15 -23.84 0.89
CA SER A 107 2.95 -22.72 -0.03
C SER A 107 3.72 -21.49 0.45
N ILE A 108 3.63 -21.16 1.75
CA ILE A 108 4.32 -19.99 2.32
C ILE A 108 5.84 -20.14 2.20
N ARG A 109 6.40 -21.33 2.47
CA ARG A 109 7.84 -21.59 2.26
C ARG A 109 8.26 -21.34 0.81
N ALA A 110 7.52 -21.88 -0.14
CA ALA A 110 7.79 -21.68 -1.56
C ALA A 110 7.65 -20.20 -1.98
N GLU A 111 6.63 -19.49 -1.47
CA GLU A 111 6.40 -18.07 -1.76
C GLU A 111 7.53 -17.18 -1.26
N ILE A 112 8.14 -17.48 -0.09
CA ILE A 112 9.32 -16.77 0.41
C ILE A 112 10.48 -16.89 -0.58
N ASP A 113 10.81 -18.12 -1.02
CA ASP A 113 11.93 -18.35 -1.93
C ASP A 113 11.67 -17.78 -3.32
N ASP A 114 10.44 -17.85 -3.79
CA ASP A 114 10.01 -17.26 -5.06
C ASP A 114 10.13 -15.73 -5.04
N SER A 115 9.71 -15.06 -3.94
CA SER A 115 9.82 -13.61 -3.80
C SER A 115 11.27 -13.15 -3.74
N LEU A 116 12.14 -13.85 -2.98
CA LEU A 116 13.59 -13.58 -2.95
C LEU A 116 14.20 -13.65 -4.36
N ARG A 117 13.84 -14.70 -5.11
CA ARG A 117 14.33 -14.92 -6.48
C ARG A 117 13.85 -13.85 -7.44
N ARG A 118 12.55 -13.46 -7.44
CA ARG A 118 12.00 -12.43 -8.34
C ARG A 118 12.55 -11.04 -8.02
N LEU A 119 12.68 -10.71 -6.74
CA LEU A 119 13.26 -9.45 -6.28
C LEU A 119 14.78 -9.38 -6.46
N GLY A 120 15.46 -10.54 -6.62
CA GLY A 120 16.92 -10.60 -6.74
C GLY A 120 17.63 -10.17 -5.47
N VAL A 121 17.07 -10.49 -4.29
CA VAL A 121 17.62 -10.12 -2.97
C VAL A 121 17.81 -11.36 -2.09
N ASP A 122 18.81 -11.33 -1.20
CA ASP A 122 19.06 -12.42 -0.24
C ASP A 122 18.12 -12.34 0.98
N VAL A 123 17.63 -11.14 1.30
CA VAL A 123 16.80 -10.88 2.48
C VAL A 123 15.68 -9.90 2.13
N ILE A 124 14.44 -10.22 2.52
CA ILE A 124 13.28 -9.33 2.46
C ILE A 124 13.19 -8.55 3.79
N ASP A 125 13.04 -7.23 3.72
CA ASP A 125 13.00 -6.39 4.93
C ASP A 125 11.69 -6.53 5.70
N LEU A 126 10.54 -6.56 4.99
CA LEU A 126 9.21 -6.75 5.56
C LEU A 126 8.39 -7.73 4.71
N TYR A 127 8.05 -8.89 5.27
CA TYR A 127 7.21 -9.88 4.60
C TYR A 127 5.85 -9.96 5.26
N GLN A 128 4.75 -9.88 4.48
CA GLN A 128 3.42 -9.68 5.04
C GLN A 128 2.44 -10.77 4.58
N MET A 129 1.62 -11.32 5.49
CA MET A 129 0.42 -12.05 5.08
C MET A 129 -0.59 -11.09 4.47
N HIS A 130 -0.95 -11.30 3.20
CA HIS A 130 -1.75 -10.37 2.43
C HIS A 130 -3.21 -10.30 2.90
N TRP A 131 -3.78 -11.44 3.29
CA TRP A 131 -5.15 -11.59 3.81
C TRP A 131 -5.22 -12.74 4.80
N PRO A 132 -6.11 -12.67 5.82
CA PRO A 132 -6.33 -13.75 6.78
C PRO A 132 -7.21 -14.86 6.18
N GLN A 133 -6.83 -15.45 5.06
CA GLN A 133 -7.64 -16.44 4.33
C GLN A 133 -6.77 -17.56 3.77
N PRO A 134 -7.13 -18.85 4.05
CA PRO A 134 -8.19 -19.28 4.97
C PRO A 134 -7.83 -18.99 6.44
N GLU A 135 -8.81 -18.57 7.25
CA GLU A 135 -8.55 -18.05 8.60
C GLU A 135 -8.03 -19.14 9.56
N GLU A 136 -8.43 -20.37 9.38
CA GLU A 136 -7.99 -21.53 10.18
C GLU A 136 -6.49 -21.84 10.02
N MET A 137 -5.81 -21.26 9.03
CA MET A 137 -4.39 -21.51 8.76
C MET A 137 -3.47 -20.32 9.14
N ILE A 138 -4.00 -19.25 9.71
CA ILE A 138 -3.18 -18.04 9.93
C ILE A 138 -2.03 -18.27 10.91
N GLU A 139 -2.22 -19.07 11.96
CA GLU A 139 -1.18 -19.38 12.92
C GLU A 139 -0.07 -20.24 12.33
N ASP A 140 -0.43 -21.27 11.55
CA ASP A 140 0.54 -22.16 10.90
C ASP A 140 1.39 -21.38 9.88
N ALA A 141 0.74 -20.54 9.05
CA ALA A 141 1.42 -19.67 8.12
C ALA A 141 2.35 -18.68 8.83
N TRP A 142 1.88 -18.10 9.95
CA TRP A 142 2.68 -17.16 10.75
C TRP A 142 3.91 -17.84 11.36
N GLY A 143 3.77 -19.08 11.84
CA GLY A 143 4.88 -19.90 12.30
C GLY A 143 5.95 -20.12 11.23
N VAL A 144 5.55 -20.40 9.97
CA VAL A 144 6.47 -20.55 8.84
C VAL A 144 7.19 -19.24 8.53
N MET A 145 6.49 -18.10 8.58
CA MET A 145 7.12 -16.79 8.37
C MET A 145 8.13 -16.48 9.47
N ALA A 146 7.82 -16.81 10.74
CA ALA A 146 8.74 -16.70 11.86
C ALA A 146 10.00 -17.58 11.68
N ASP A 147 9.86 -18.77 11.11
CA ASP A 147 10.99 -19.62 10.74
C ASP A 147 11.84 -18.99 9.62
N GLY A 148 11.20 -18.30 8.67
CA GLY A 148 11.88 -17.48 7.65
C GLY A 148 12.73 -16.37 8.26
N VAL A 149 12.26 -15.74 9.35
CA VAL A 149 13.06 -14.75 10.13
C VAL A 149 14.26 -15.42 10.79
N LYS A 150 14.07 -16.57 11.48
CA LYS A 150 15.17 -17.34 12.10
C LYS A 150 16.22 -17.79 11.08
N ALA A 151 15.77 -18.13 9.86
CA ALA A 151 16.65 -18.52 8.76
C ALA A 151 17.41 -17.35 8.10
N GLY A 152 17.12 -16.11 8.49
CA GLY A 152 17.74 -14.91 7.92
C GLY A 152 17.24 -14.53 6.52
N LYS A 153 16.16 -15.15 6.02
CA LYS A 153 15.52 -14.83 4.72
C LYS A 153 14.64 -13.59 4.81
N ILE A 154 14.13 -13.27 6.01
CA ILE A 154 13.22 -12.17 6.30
C ILE A 154 13.74 -11.42 7.52
N ARG A 155 13.68 -10.09 7.54
CA ARG A 155 14.01 -9.32 8.74
C ARG A 155 12.82 -9.19 9.68
N TYR A 156 11.66 -8.80 9.14
CA TYR A 156 10.44 -8.56 9.92
C TYR A 156 9.22 -9.09 9.20
N ILE A 157 8.23 -9.54 9.98
CA ILE A 157 6.96 -10.04 9.45
C ILE A 157 5.80 -9.17 9.90
N GLY A 158 4.81 -8.99 9.00
CA GLY A 158 3.62 -8.17 9.21
C GLY A 158 2.37 -8.79 8.62
N VAL A 159 1.25 -8.09 8.75
CA VAL A 159 -0.06 -8.55 8.26
C VAL A 159 -0.78 -7.44 7.50
N CYS A 160 -1.63 -7.84 6.53
CA CYS A 160 -2.52 -6.93 5.83
C CYS A 160 -3.98 -7.34 6.06
N ASN A 161 -4.87 -6.36 6.28
CA ASN A 161 -6.31 -6.61 6.39
C ASN A 161 -6.75 -7.51 7.55
N TYR A 162 -5.99 -7.54 8.63
CA TYR A 162 -6.28 -8.29 9.84
C TYR A 162 -7.05 -7.43 10.84
N ASN A 163 -7.97 -8.04 11.58
CA ASN A 163 -8.63 -7.43 12.73
C ASN A 163 -7.84 -7.70 14.04
N VAL A 164 -8.26 -7.03 15.12
CA VAL A 164 -7.60 -7.13 16.43
C VAL A 164 -7.60 -8.57 16.97
N ALA A 165 -8.71 -9.31 16.81
CA ALA A 165 -8.83 -10.69 17.30
C ALA A 165 -7.83 -11.62 16.60
N GLN A 166 -7.69 -11.47 15.26
CA GLN A 166 -6.73 -12.24 14.47
C GLN A 166 -5.28 -11.91 14.85
N MET A 167 -4.95 -10.62 15.01
CA MET A 167 -3.60 -10.21 15.42
C MET A 167 -3.23 -10.75 16.82
N LYS A 168 -4.15 -10.75 17.77
CA LYS A 168 -3.93 -11.34 19.11
C LYS A 168 -3.61 -12.83 19.07
N ARG A 169 -4.11 -13.59 18.10
CA ARG A 169 -3.78 -15.00 17.91
C ARG A 169 -2.35 -15.21 17.43
N LEU A 170 -1.81 -14.25 16.64
CA LEU A 170 -0.46 -14.34 16.07
C LEU A 170 0.64 -13.90 17.04
N GLN A 171 0.37 -12.90 17.89
CA GLN A 171 1.38 -12.30 18.81
C GLN A 171 2.12 -13.31 19.70
N PRO A 172 1.48 -14.37 20.26
CA PRO A 172 2.20 -15.36 21.06
C PRO A 172 3.22 -16.19 20.28
N ILE A 173 3.08 -16.29 18.94
CA ILE A 173 3.97 -17.05 18.06
C ILE A 173 5.19 -16.22 17.68
N HIS A 174 4.96 -14.99 17.21
CA HIS A 174 5.99 -14.02 16.84
C HIS A 174 5.42 -12.60 16.88
N PRO A 175 6.20 -11.58 17.30
CA PRO A 175 5.78 -10.17 17.24
C PRO A 175 5.37 -9.75 15.83
N ILE A 176 4.35 -8.87 15.74
CA ILE A 176 3.87 -8.29 14.47
C ILE A 176 4.56 -6.95 14.26
N ALA A 177 5.34 -6.82 13.19
CA ALA A 177 6.05 -5.58 12.87
C ALA A 177 5.12 -4.50 12.31
N SER A 178 4.14 -4.90 11.49
CA SER A 178 3.25 -3.96 10.82
C SER A 178 1.85 -4.53 10.59
N LEU A 179 0.86 -3.61 10.59
CA LEU A 179 -0.46 -3.80 9.99
C LEU A 179 -0.55 -2.94 8.73
N GLN A 180 -1.01 -3.53 7.61
CA GLN A 180 -1.31 -2.80 6.37
C GLN A 180 -2.82 -2.81 6.09
N PRO A 181 -3.59 -1.79 6.55
CA PRO A 181 -5.01 -1.66 6.31
C PRO A 181 -5.33 -0.66 5.20
N PRO A 182 -6.55 -0.69 4.61
CA PRO A 182 -7.06 0.44 3.81
C PRO A 182 -7.34 1.63 4.72
N TYR A 183 -6.89 2.83 4.32
CA TYR A 183 -7.23 4.06 5.04
C TYR A 183 -7.25 5.27 4.11
N SER A 184 -8.37 5.98 4.11
CA SER A 184 -8.57 7.22 3.37
C SER A 184 -9.75 7.99 3.96
N MET A 185 -10.00 9.20 3.48
CA MET A 185 -11.21 9.97 3.82
C MET A 185 -12.52 9.21 3.57
N LEU A 186 -12.53 8.24 2.62
CA LEU A 186 -13.69 7.43 2.24
C LEU A 186 -13.73 6.04 2.91
N VAL A 187 -12.66 5.62 3.59
CA VAL A 187 -12.57 4.33 4.29
C VAL A 187 -11.89 4.57 5.61
N ARG A 188 -12.65 4.64 6.70
CA ARG A 188 -12.20 5.10 8.03
C ARG A 188 -12.25 4.03 9.13
N GLY A 189 -12.76 2.84 8.86
CA GLY A 189 -12.95 1.80 9.89
C GLY A 189 -11.70 1.42 10.70
N VAL A 190 -10.50 1.77 10.21
CA VAL A 190 -9.24 1.59 10.95
C VAL A 190 -9.17 2.48 12.21
N GLU A 191 -9.91 3.59 12.25
CA GLU A 191 -9.93 4.54 13.36
C GLU A 191 -10.66 3.99 14.60
N ASP A 192 -11.57 3.02 14.44
CA ASP A 192 -12.43 2.52 15.53
C ASP A 192 -11.60 1.80 16.61
N GLU A 193 -10.77 0.82 16.23
CA GLU A 193 -9.97 0.05 17.18
C GLU A 193 -8.54 -0.23 16.72
N LEU A 194 -8.31 -0.36 15.39
CA LEU A 194 -7.05 -0.87 14.84
C LEU A 194 -5.87 0.08 15.12
N LEU A 195 -6.04 1.40 14.93
CA LEU A 195 -4.98 2.38 15.20
C LEU A 195 -4.58 2.36 16.68
N GLY A 196 -5.56 2.38 17.58
CA GLY A 196 -5.32 2.33 19.03
C GLY A 196 -4.64 1.04 19.47
N PHE A 197 -5.08 -0.11 18.93
CA PHE A 197 -4.46 -1.39 19.20
C PHE A 197 -3.02 -1.46 18.72
N CYS A 198 -2.74 -1.00 17.50
CA CYS A 198 -1.39 -1.01 16.94
C CYS A 198 -0.44 -0.12 17.75
N ALA A 199 -0.87 1.09 18.12
CA ALA A 199 -0.08 1.99 18.96
C ALA A 199 0.25 1.39 20.34
N ALA A 200 -0.72 0.71 20.98
CA ALA A 200 -0.53 0.08 22.29
C ALA A 200 0.38 -1.15 22.24
N ASN A 201 0.65 -1.71 21.06
CA ASN A 201 1.43 -2.95 20.89
C ASN A 201 2.71 -2.76 20.05
N ASP A 202 3.16 -1.54 19.84
CA ASP A 202 4.33 -1.21 19.00
C ASP A 202 4.27 -1.83 17.59
N ILE A 203 3.08 -1.87 16.98
CA ILE A 203 2.83 -2.32 15.61
C ILE A 203 2.80 -1.09 14.70
N GLY A 204 3.68 -1.03 13.70
CA GLY A 204 3.66 0.03 12.71
C GLY A 204 2.43 -0.07 11.80
N VAL A 205 1.83 1.06 11.42
CA VAL A 205 0.67 1.08 10.51
C VAL A 205 1.08 1.71 9.18
N VAL A 206 1.02 0.92 8.08
CA VAL A 206 1.33 1.37 6.73
C VAL A 206 0.07 1.29 5.87
N CYS A 207 -0.59 2.42 5.65
CA CYS A 207 -1.92 2.45 5.04
C CYS A 207 -1.86 2.39 3.51
N TYR A 208 -2.71 1.58 2.88
CA TYR A 208 -2.84 1.59 1.42
C TYR A 208 -4.08 2.37 0.95
N SER A 209 -4.07 2.78 -0.32
CA SER A 209 -5.13 3.55 -0.99
C SER A 209 -5.50 4.89 -0.33
N PRO A 210 -4.56 5.73 0.11
CA PRO A 210 -4.88 7.03 0.72
C PRO A 210 -5.65 7.94 -0.24
N MET A 211 -5.38 7.87 -1.55
CA MET A 211 -6.09 8.59 -2.61
C MET A 211 -7.30 7.82 -3.18
N GLN A 212 -7.69 6.71 -2.58
CA GLN A 212 -8.82 5.87 -2.97
C GLN A 212 -8.85 5.55 -4.47
N LYS A 213 -7.76 4.95 -4.98
CA LYS A 213 -7.60 4.52 -6.38
C LYS A 213 -7.73 5.67 -7.41
N GLY A 214 -7.48 6.91 -7.01
CA GLY A 214 -7.54 8.09 -7.86
C GLY A 214 -8.81 8.94 -7.70
N ILE A 215 -9.77 8.54 -6.85
CA ILE A 215 -10.96 9.35 -6.55
C ILE A 215 -10.56 10.67 -5.89
N LEU A 216 -9.71 10.61 -4.86
CA LEU A 216 -9.28 11.80 -4.12
C LEU A 216 -8.09 12.48 -4.84
N THR A 217 -8.35 12.97 -6.05
CA THR A 217 -7.37 13.72 -6.88
C THR A 217 -8.09 14.80 -7.68
N ASP A 218 -7.39 15.86 -8.08
CA ASP A 218 -7.94 16.92 -8.95
C ASP A 218 -8.36 16.42 -10.34
N LYS A 219 -7.81 15.27 -10.76
CA LYS A 219 -8.10 14.65 -12.06
C LYS A 219 -9.38 13.80 -12.07
N PHE A 220 -10.00 13.59 -10.90
CA PHE A 220 -11.22 12.78 -10.81
C PHE A 220 -12.41 13.58 -11.32
N THR A 221 -12.81 13.30 -12.56
CA THR A 221 -13.98 13.87 -13.25
C THR A 221 -14.81 12.76 -13.86
N ARG A 222 -16.05 13.07 -14.24
CA ARG A 222 -16.93 12.11 -14.93
C ARG A 222 -16.29 11.62 -16.23
N GLU A 223 -15.75 12.52 -17.02
CA GLU A 223 -15.09 12.22 -18.31
C GLU A 223 -13.84 11.33 -18.09
N TRP A 224 -13.13 11.51 -16.97
CA TRP A 224 -12.00 10.65 -16.65
C TRP A 224 -12.47 9.22 -16.32
N VAL A 225 -13.56 9.07 -15.56
CA VAL A 225 -14.16 7.75 -15.25
C VAL A 225 -14.64 7.05 -16.51
N GLU A 226 -15.32 7.77 -17.41
CA GLU A 226 -15.84 7.24 -18.68
C GLU A 226 -14.73 6.78 -19.64
N ARG A 227 -13.51 7.33 -19.50
CA ARG A 227 -12.31 6.95 -20.29
C ARG A 227 -11.52 5.79 -19.70
N LEU A 228 -11.90 5.27 -18.55
CA LEU A 228 -11.21 4.10 -17.99
C LEU A 228 -11.31 2.91 -18.97
N PRO A 229 -10.23 2.14 -19.16
CA PRO A 229 -10.28 0.93 -19.98
C PRO A 229 -11.37 -0.03 -19.49
N LYS A 230 -11.98 -0.75 -20.44
CA LYS A 230 -13.09 -1.70 -20.09
C LYS A 230 -12.63 -2.83 -19.19
N ASP A 231 -11.37 -3.19 -19.21
CA ASP A 231 -10.71 -4.18 -18.37
C ASP A 231 -10.14 -3.60 -17.07
N ASP A 232 -10.31 -2.30 -16.83
CA ASP A 232 -9.89 -1.67 -15.59
C ASP A 232 -10.78 -2.14 -14.43
N HIS A 233 -10.15 -2.70 -13.40
CA HIS A 233 -10.85 -3.18 -12.21
C HIS A 233 -11.76 -2.12 -11.55
N ARG A 234 -11.38 -0.83 -11.59
CA ARG A 234 -12.16 0.27 -11.02
C ARG A 234 -13.50 0.43 -11.72
N ALA A 235 -13.49 0.39 -13.07
CA ALA A 235 -14.71 0.51 -13.87
C ALA A 235 -15.62 -0.71 -13.71
N GLN A 236 -15.03 -1.91 -13.59
CA GLN A 236 -15.80 -3.16 -13.55
C GLN A 236 -16.41 -3.44 -12.18
N PHE A 237 -15.64 -3.31 -11.10
CA PHE A 237 -15.96 -3.90 -9.80
C PHE A 237 -16.05 -2.92 -8.63
N ASP A 238 -15.63 -1.66 -8.79
CA ASP A 238 -15.64 -0.72 -7.68
C ASP A 238 -16.87 0.19 -7.74
N GLU A 239 -17.83 -0.04 -6.84
CA GLU A 239 -19.09 0.70 -6.77
C GLU A 239 -18.90 2.21 -6.54
N ARG A 240 -17.73 2.64 -6.04
CA ARG A 240 -17.41 4.07 -5.87
C ARG A 240 -17.24 4.81 -7.19
N PHE A 241 -17.03 4.08 -8.29
CA PHE A 241 -16.93 4.63 -9.66
C PHE A 241 -18.27 4.53 -10.42
N LYS A 242 -19.34 4.07 -9.77
CA LYS A 242 -20.68 3.91 -10.33
C LYS A 242 -21.70 4.80 -9.63
N GLU A 243 -22.80 5.10 -10.32
CA GLU A 243 -23.92 5.85 -9.71
C GLU A 243 -24.67 5.01 -8.66
N PRO A 244 -25.18 5.61 -7.59
CA PRO A 244 -25.15 7.05 -7.25
C PRO A 244 -23.84 7.50 -6.53
N GLN A 245 -22.93 6.59 -6.23
CA GLN A 245 -21.75 6.88 -5.42
C GLN A 245 -20.73 7.74 -6.19
N LEU A 246 -20.66 7.59 -7.51
CA LEU A 246 -19.80 8.42 -8.37
C LEU A 246 -20.13 9.91 -8.21
N SER A 247 -21.41 10.30 -8.35
CA SER A 247 -21.84 11.69 -8.20
C SER A 247 -21.49 12.26 -6.82
N LYS A 248 -21.70 11.50 -5.75
CA LYS A 248 -21.33 11.89 -4.39
C LYS A 248 -19.82 12.11 -4.24
N ASN A 249 -18.99 11.24 -4.83
CA ASN A 249 -17.56 11.35 -4.76
C ASN A 249 -17.03 12.54 -5.57
N LEU A 250 -17.61 12.81 -6.75
CA LEU A 250 -17.30 14.02 -7.54
C LEU A 250 -17.59 15.28 -6.74
N GLU A 251 -18.77 15.38 -6.11
CA GLU A 251 -19.13 16.51 -5.26
C GLU A 251 -18.14 16.70 -4.10
N LEU A 252 -17.73 15.62 -3.42
CA LEU A 252 -16.72 15.71 -2.36
C LEU A 252 -15.41 16.29 -2.87
N VAL A 253 -14.92 15.80 -4.00
CA VAL A 253 -13.66 16.27 -4.58
C VAL A 253 -13.74 17.77 -4.89
N GLU A 254 -14.85 18.24 -5.47
CA GLU A 254 -15.06 19.68 -5.72
C GLU A 254 -15.04 20.50 -4.42
N MET A 255 -15.59 19.98 -3.32
CA MET A 255 -15.56 20.65 -2.01
C MET A 255 -14.17 20.61 -1.35
N LEU A 256 -13.33 19.61 -1.64
CA LEU A 256 -11.96 19.50 -1.12
C LEU A 256 -10.97 20.40 -1.87
N LYS A 257 -11.18 20.70 -3.16
CA LYS A 257 -10.30 21.55 -3.96
C LYS A 257 -9.97 22.91 -3.32
N PRO A 258 -10.95 23.69 -2.84
CA PRO A 258 -10.64 24.99 -2.20
C PRO A 258 -9.76 24.86 -0.96
N ILE A 259 -9.86 23.76 -0.20
CA ILE A 259 -9.03 23.52 0.99
C ILE A 259 -7.58 23.26 0.56
N ALA A 260 -7.38 22.36 -0.40
CA ALA A 260 -6.05 22.02 -0.90
C ALA A 260 -5.38 23.22 -1.60
N HIS A 261 -6.08 23.85 -2.55
CA HIS A 261 -5.51 24.90 -3.39
C HIS A 261 -5.16 26.17 -2.59
N ARG A 262 -5.90 26.49 -1.52
CA ARG A 262 -5.60 27.62 -0.63
C ARG A 262 -4.21 27.52 0.01
N SER A 263 -3.76 26.28 0.26
CA SER A 263 -2.43 25.96 0.81
C SER A 263 -1.39 25.65 -0.26
N GLY A 264 -1.73 25.84 -1.56
CA GLY A 264 -0.82 25.61 -2.69
C GLY A 264 -0.60 24.13 -3.01
N HIS A 265 -1.54 23.27 -2.62
CA HIS A 265 -1.45 21.81 -2.78
C HIS A 265 -2.57 21.25 -3.65
N THR A 266 -2.42 19.98 -4.08
CA THR A 266 -3.44 19.23 -4.82
C THR A 266 -4.35 18.44 -3.88
N VAL A 267 -5.53 18.01 -4.35
CA VAL A 267 -6.42 17.11 -3.60
C VAL A 267 -5.73 15.77 -3.30
N ALA A 268 -4.88 15.30 -4.21
CA ALA A 268 -4.06 14.09 -3.96
C ALA A 268 -3.13 14.26 -2.76
N GLN A 269 -2.44 15.39 -2.67
CA GLN A 269 -1.59 15.72 -1.52
C GLN A 269 -2.41 15.88 -0.24
N LEU A 270 -3.58 16.54 -0.32
CA LEU A 270 -4.50 16.68 0.81
C LEU A 270 -4.93 15.31 1.37
N ALA A 271 -5.30 14.38 0.48
CA ALA A 271 -5.73 13.04 0.87
C ALA A 271 -4.62 12.26 1.60
N ILE A 272 -3.38 12.36 1.11
CA ILE A 272 -2.22 11.71 1.74
C ILE A 272 -1.90 12.39 3.09
N ALA A 273 -1.80 13.72 3.14
CA ALA A 273 -1.53 14.47 4.37
C ALA A 273 -2.61 14.20 5.44
N TRP A 274 -3.88 14.07 5.02
CA TRP A 274 -4.98 13.74 5.93
C TRP A 274 -4.80 12.35 6.57
N VAL A 275 -4.37 11.33 5.84
CA VAL A 275 -4.04 10.01 6.40
C VAL A 275 -2.86 10.12 7.36
N LEU A 276 -1.82 10.87 7.00
CA LEU A 276 -0.60 11.04 7.78
C LEU A 276 -0.77 11.93 9.04
N ARG A 277 -1.92 12.65 9.16
CA ARG A 277 -2.23 13.48 10.35
C ARG A 277 -2.31 12.65 11.64
N ARG A 278 -2.61 11.35 11.51
CA ARG A 278 -2.70 10.43 12.64
C ARG A 278 -1.30 10.00 13.06
N PRO A 279 -0.88 10.24 14.32
CA PRO A 279 0.45 9.84 14.79
C PRO A 279 0.66 8.32 14.78
N GLU A 280 -0.42 7.54 14.86
CA GLU A 280 -0.40 6.06 14.82
C GLU A 280 -0.06 5.53 13.42
N VAL A 281 -0.28 6.34 12.36
CA VAL A 281 0.06 5.95 10.98
C VAL A 281 1.53 6.18 10.74
N THR A 282 2.27 5.11 10.47
CA THR A 282 3.71 5.17 10.18
C THR A 282 3.97 5.70 8.78
N SER A 283 3.22 5.22 7.77
CA SER A 283 3.41 5.62 6.37
C SER A 283 2.15 5.40 5.54
N ALA A 284 2.02 6.18 4.47
CA ALA A 284 0.99 6.04 3.45
C ALA A 284 1.61 5.47 2.17
N ILE A 285 1.08 4.35 1.67
CA ILE A 285 1.51 3.70 0.43
C ILE A 285 0.84 4.41 -0.75
N VAL A 286 1.63 5.04 -1.58
CA VAL A 286 1.19 5.83 -2.73
C VAL A 286 1.57 5.14 -4.03
N GLY A 287 0.59 4.81 -4.84
CA GLY A 287 0.82 4.25 -6.17
C GLY A 287 1.18 5.33 -7.19
N ALA A 288 2.18 5.05 -8.01
CA ALA A 288 2.56 5.87 -9.14
C ALA A 288 2.92 5.00 -10.35
N ARG A 289 2.49 5.42 -11.55
CA ARG A 289 2.74 4.75 -12.83
C ARG A 289 3.80 5.46 -13.66
N LYS A 290 4.09 6.72 -13.32
CA LYS A 290 5.05 7.60 -14.01
C LYS A 290 5.78 8.48 -13.01
N PRO A 291 7.02 8.91 -13.30
CA PRO A 291 7.80 9.78 -12.42
C PRO A 291 7.06 11.04 -11.96
N SER A 292 6.33 11.70 -12.86
CA SER A 292 5.58 12.92 -12.55
C SER A 292 4.48 12.72 -11.47
N GLN A 293 3.95 11.51 -11.31
CA GLN A 293 2.94 11.23 -10.28
C GLN A 293 3.57 11.13 -8.90
N ILE A 294 4.72 10.48 -8.77
CA ILE A 294 5.40 10.42 -7.48
C ILE A 294 6.00 11.79 -7.10
N GLU A 295 6.46 12.58 -8.07
CA GLU A 295 6.90 13.97 -7.85
C GLU A 295 5.78 14.83 -7.25
N GLU A 296 4.55 14.70 -7.78
CA GLU A 296 3.37 15.39 -7.25
C GLU A 296 3.05 14.94 -5.82
N THR A 297 2.96 13.64 -5.60
CA THR A 297 2.39 13.09 -4.35
C THR A 297 3.36 13.07 -3.19
N VAL A 298 4.66 13.01 -3.43
CA VAL A 298 5.70 12.91 -2.38
C VAL A 298 5.72 14.14 -1.47
N ALA A 299 5.37 15.32 -2.00
CA ALA A 299 5.32 16.57 -1.23
C ALA A 299 4.29 16.55 -0.09
N ALA A 300 3.29 15.67 -0.16
CA ALA A 300 2.32 15.49 0.92
C ALA A 300 2.96 15.05 2.25
N GLY A 301 4.13 14.38 2.19
CA GLY A 301 4.85 13.92 3.39
C GLY A 301 5.45 15.05 4.25
N ASP A 302 5.52 16.26 3.73
CA ASP A 302 6.02 17.43 4.44
C ASP A 302 4.89 18.43 4.79
N TRP A 303 3.63 18.15 4.41
CA TRP A 303 2.49 18.98 4.69
C TRP A 303 1.76 18.57 5.97
N ASN A 304 1.87 19.38 7.00
CA ASN A 304 1.09 19.25 8.23
C ASN A 304 -0.19 20.09 8.12
N LEU A 305 -1.34 19.41 8.07
CA LEU A 305 -2.64 20.10 8.02
C LEU A 305 -2.89 20.93 9.31
N SER A 306 -3.39 22.13 9.15
CA SER A 306 -3.81 22.96 10.27
C SER A 306 -5.07 22.40 10.95
N PRO A 307 -5.34 22.72 12.23
CA PRO A 307 -6.59 22.34 12.89
C PRO A 307 -7.84 22.80 12.13
N GLU A 308 -7.79 23.97 11.49
CA GLU A 308 -8.89 24.53 10.68
C GLU A 308 -9.13 23.71 9.42
N GLU A 309 -8.07 23.30 8.71
CA GLU A 309 -8.18 22.42 7.53
C GLU A 309 -8.77 21.09 7.92
N ILE A 310 -8.29 20.48 9.01
CA ILE A 310 -8.82 19.20 9.52
C ILE A 310 -10.31 19.36 9.86
N ALA A 311 -10.71 20.40 10.59
CA ALA A 311 -12.10 20.63 10.97
C ALA A 311 -13.00 20.80 9.74
N GLN A 312 -12.56 21.55 8.72
CA GLN A 312 -13.31 21.70 7.45
C GLN A 312 -13.49 20.35 6.73
N ILE A 313 -12.42 19.54 6.64
CA ILE A 313 -12.49 18.22 6.03
C ILE A 313 -13.45 17.31 6.80
N GLU A 314 -13.32 17.24 8.14
CA GLU A 314 -14.19 16.40 8.98
C GLU A 314 -15.66 16.82 8.87
N GLN A 315 -15.97 18.11 8.75
CA GLN A 315 -17.33 18.58 8.51
C GLN A 315 -17.89 18.09 7.16
N LEU A 316 -17.08 18.11 6.09
CA LEU A 316 -17.47 17.58 4.78
C LEU A 316 -17.71 16.05 4.81
N LEU A 317 -16.98 15.33 5.65
CA LEU A 317 -17.08 13.88 5.76
C LEU A 317 -18.23 13.42 6.69
N ALA A 318 -18.61 14.20 7.68
CA ALA A 318 -19.66 13.86 8.66
C ALA A 318 -21.06 13.70 8.05
N GLY A 319 -21.31 14.23 6.88
CA GLY A 319 -22.60 14.15 6.17
C GLY A 319 -22.73 12.94 5.21
N ARG A 320 -21.82 11.95 5.28
CA ARG A 320 -21.70 10.88 4.27
C ARG A 320 -21.84 9.49 4.84
#